data_16dd0d1cf542df738834cd712ca6519d
#
_entry.id   16dd0d1cf542df738834cd712ca6519d
#
_cell.length_a   1.000
_cell.length_b   1.000
_cell.length_c   1.000
_cell.angle_alpha   90.00
_cell.angle_beta   90.00
_cell.angle_gamma   90.00
#
_symmetry.space_group_name_H-M   'P 1'
#
loop_
_entity.id
_entity.type
_entity.pdbx_description
1 polymer ?
#
loop_
_entity_poly.entity_id
_entity_poly.type
_entity_poly.pdbx_seq_one_letter_code
_entity_poly.pdbx_strand_id
1 'polypeptide(L)'
;MLQGKVIRVLDGDTIEVKTLPAKIVVYEVPIRVRLINIDAPEKKQPFGRWSTNQLKTLLAGQSVTVSYTQTDRYGRIIGRVFTTNGTDASRFMVQSGAAWVYERYNVDESLPALQREAQEQKRGLWADANPVPPWEWRIRN
;
A
#
# COMPACT_ATOMS: atom_id res chain seq x y z
N MET A 1 10.15 -2.94 14.19
CA MET A 1 8.69 -2.64 14.24
C MET A 1 8.49 -1.24 14.79
N LEU A 2 7.64 -0.46 14.17
CA LEU A 2 7.31 0.87 14.69
C LEU A 2 5.80 1.07 14.77
N GLN A 3 5.39 2.00 15.62
CA GLN A 3 4.00 2.42 15.74
C GLN A 3 3.90 3.91 15.46
N GLY A 4 2.81 4.32 14.84
CA GLY A 4 2.63 5.70 14.50
C GLY A 4 1.23 5.99 13.97
N LYS A 5 1.04 7.23 13.54
CA LYS A 5 -0.21 7.70 12.98
C LYS A 5 0.00 8.02 11.50
N VAL A 6 -0.90 7.54 10.66
CA VAL A 6 -0.87 7.89 9.23
C VAL A 6 -1.31 9.34 9.08
N ILE A 7 -0.41 10.19 8.62
CA ILE A 7 -0.70 11.62 8.42
C ILE A 7 -0.99 11.96 6.97
N ARG A 8 -0.61 11.06 6.04
CA ARG A 8 -0.82 11.29 4.63
C ARG A 8 -0.83 9.98 3.85
N VAL A 9 -1.71 9.86 2.89
CA VAL A 9 -1.72 8.77 1.91
C VAL A 9 -1.32 9.37 0.56
N LEU A 10 -0.18 8.93 0.03
CA LEU A 10 0.39 9.52 -1.19
C LEU A 10 -0.21 8.89 -2.45
N ASP A 11 -0.36 7.58 -2.43
CA ASP A 11 -1.02 6.81 -3.48
C ASP A 11 -1.48 5.46 -2.90
N GLY A 12 -1.85 4.51 -3.74
CA GLY A 12 -2.42 3.23 -3.29
C GLY A 12 -1.43 2.28 -2.61
N ASP A 13 -0.15 2.63 -2.52
CA ASP A 13 0.86 1.78 -1.88
C ASP A 13 1.90 2.54 -1.06
N THR A 14 1.72 3.85 -0.85
CA THR A 14 2.70 4.67 -0.12
C THR A 14 1.99 5.62 0.83
N ILE A 15 2.45 5.64 2.07
CA ILE A 15 1.91 6.49 3.14
C ILE A 15 3.04 7.21 3.85
N GLU A 16 2.67 8.28 4.55
CA GLU A 16 3.56 8.94 5.52
C GLU A 16 3.04 8.71 6.92
N VAL A 17 3.93 8.28 7.79
CA VAL A 17 3.62 7.94 9.17
C VAL A 17 4.43 8.82 10.11
N LYS A 18 3.76 9.42 11.08
CA LYS A 18 4.40 10.12 12.18
C LYS A 18 4.53 9.14 13.33
N THR A 19 5.76 8.82 13.69
CA THR A 19 6.01 7.85 14.77
C THR A 19 5.56 8.42 16.10
N LEU A 20 5.08 7.54 16.99
CA LEU A 20 4.76 7.93 18.35
C LEU A 20 6.05 8.28 19.08
N PRO A 21 6.12 9.46 19.73
CA PRO A 21 7.34 9.89 20.36
C PRO A 21 7.69 9.01 21.55
N ALA A 22 8.95 8.59 21.60
CA ALA A 22 9.54 8.18 22.86
C ALA A 22 9.83 9.48 23.62
N LYS A 23 9.56 9.57 24.81
CA LYS A 23 9.62 10.60 25.86
C LYS A 23 10.02 12.06 25.54
N ILE A 24 10.95 12.35 24.64
CA ILE A 24 11.31 13.71 24.23
C ILE A 24 11.66 13.70 22.75
N VAL A 25 10.85 14.39 21.95
CA VAL A 25 11.13 14.54 20.52
C VAL A 25 11.24 16.04 20.22
N VAL A 26 12.39 16.45 19.74
CA VAL A 26 12.64 17.84 19.35
C VAL A 26 12.18 18.06 17.92
N TYR A 27 12.32 17.05 17.06
CA TYR A 27 11.89 17.08 15.67
C TYR A 27 11.24 15.75 15.28
N GLU A 28 10.10 15.83 14.62
CA GLU A 28 9.42 14.68 14.07
C GLU A 28 9.39 14.81 12.56
N VAL A 29 10.12 13.94 11.87
CA VAL A 29 10.09 13.86 10.42
C VAL A 29 9.20 12.69 10.06
N PRO A 30 8.17 12.91 9.23
CA PRO A 30 7.35 11.80 8.76
C PRO A 30 8.17 10.77 8.02
N ILE A 31 7.86 9.51 8.27
CA ILE A 31 8.51 8.38 7.61
C ILE A 31 7.63 7.92 6.46
N ARG A 32 8.20 7.80 5.27
CA ARG A 32 7.50 7.20 4.14
C ARG A 32 7.58 5.69 4.21
N VAL A 33 6.42 5.06 4.10
CA VAL A 33 6.29 3.61 4.12
C VAL A 33 5.68 3.16 2.80
N ARG A 34 6.41 2.29 2.10
CA ARG A 34 5.95 1.60 0.91
C ARG A 34 5.35 0.26 1.35
N LEU A 35 4.09 0.02 1.03
CA LEU A 35 3.45 -1.25 1.36
C LEU A 35 4.14 -2.40 0.62
N ILE A 36 4.55 -3.41 1.35
CA ILE A 36 5.25 -4.57 0.79
C ILE A 36 4.32 -5.41 -0.09
N ASN A 37 4.89 -6.11 -1.05
CA ASN A 37 4.25 -7.15 -1.86
C ASN A 37 3.27 -6.67 -2.93
N ILE A 38 2.94 -5.40 -2.97
CA ILE A 38 1.94 -4.87 -3.90
C ILE A 38 2.50 -3.72 -4.74
N ASP A 39 1.83 -3.47 -5.86
CA ASP A 39 2.08 -2.30 -6.70
C ASP A 39 0.72 -1.72 -7.10
N ALA A 40 0.49 -0.48 -6.73
CA ALA A 40 -0.78 0.20 -6.98
C ALA A 40 -0.72 1.01 -8.28
N PRO A 41 -1.88 1.21 -8.95
CA PRO A 41 -1.92 2.07 -10.13
C PRO A 41 -1.36 3.46 -9.83
N GLU A 42 -0.60 4.01 -10.78
CA GLU A 42 -0.10 5.37 -10.71
C GLU A 42 -1.28 6.36 -10.72
N LYS A 43 -1.07 7.56 -10.18
CA LYS A 43 -2.16 8.55 -10.06
C LYS A 43 -2.84 8.87 -11.39
N LYS A 44 -2.08 8.92 -12.47
CA LYS A 44 -2.59 9.24 -13.81
C LYS A 44 -3.09 8.01 -14.57
N GLN A 45 -2.85 6.84 -14.04
CA GLN A 45 -3.32 5.59 -14.61
C GLN A 45 -4.81 5.40 -14.29
N PRO A 46 -5.58 4.69 -15.16
CA PRO A 46 -6.94 4.30 -14.80
C PRO A 46 -6.97 3.60 -13.45
N PHE A 47 -7.94 3.95 -12.61
CA PHE A 47 -8.10 3.49 -11.23
C PHE A 47 -7.05 4.02 -10.23
N GLY A 48 -6.12 4.87 -10.66
CA GLY A 48 -5.10 5.40 -9.76
C GLY A 48 -5.68 6.19 -8.59
N ARG A 49 -6.60 7.11 -8.86
CA ARG A 49 -7.28 7.88 -7.81
C ARG A 49 -8.16 7.00 -6.94
N TRP A 50 -8.88 6.08 -7.55
CA TRP A 50 -9.73 5.16 -6.81
C TRP A 50 -8.91 4.29 -5.86
N SER A 51 -7.78 3.78 -6.32
CA SER A 51 -6.84 3.02 -5.49
C SER A 51 -6.37 3.83 -4.29
N THR A 52 -5.92 5.07 -4.53
CA THR A 52 -5.50 5.97 -3.45
C THR A 52 -6.64 6.18 -2.44
N ASN A 53 -7.86 6.38 -2.92
CA ASN A 53 -9.02 6.58 -2.05
C ASN A 53 -9.37 5.34 -1.23
N GLN A 54 -9.15 4.15 -1.78
CA GLN A 54 -9.33 2.91 -1.02
C GLN A 54 -8.36 2.84 0.16
N LEU A 55 -7.10 3.17 -0.09
CA LEU A 55 -6.12 3.19 0.99
C LEU A 55 -6.42 4.28 2.01
N LYS A 56 -6.86 5.45 1.57
CA LYS A 56 -7.31 6.52 2.48
C LYS A 56 -8.46 6.06 3.38
N THR A 57 -9.43 5.35 2.82
CA THR A 57 -10.57 4.84 3.59
C THR A 57 -10.10 3.95 4.73
N LEU A 58 -9.08 3.13 4.49
CA LEU A 58 -8.55 2.23 5.52
C LEU A 58 -7.64 2.95 6.52
N LEU A 59 -6.74 3.82 6.05
CA LEU A 59 -5.60 4.26 6.84
C LEU A 59 -5.56 5.75 7.20
N ALA A 60 -6.29 6.63 6.50
CA ALA A 60 -6.14 8.07 6.74
C ALA A 60 -6.45 8.44 8.19
N GLY A 61 -5.49 9.06 8.87
CA GLY A 61 -5.64 9.46 10.26
C GLY A 61 -5.61 8.33 11.28
N GLN A 62 -5.36 7.10 10.85
CA GLN A 62 -5.39 5.92 11.72
C GLN A 62 -4.03 5.66 12.37
N SER A 63 -4.08 5.08 13.57
CA SER A 63 -2.90 4.51 14.20
C SER A 63 -2.58 3.18 13.54
N VAL A 64 -1.30 2.94 13.27
CA VAL A 64 -0.84 1.72 12.59
C VAL A 64 0.40 1.16 13.28
N THR A 65 0.61 -0.13 13.05
CA THR A 65 1.87 -0.81 13.36
C THR A 65 2.53 -1.16 12.03
N VAL A 66 3.81 -0.83 11.89
CA VAL A 66 4.59 -1.14 10.69
C VAL A 66 5.68 -2.14 11.05
N SER A 67 5.62 -3.30 10.39
CA SER A 67 6.66 -4.33 10.49
C SER A 67 7.54 -4.25 9.25
N TYR A 68 8.82 -3.96 9.42
CA TYR A 68 9.72 -3.75 8.29
C TYR A 68 11.08 -4.36 8.54
N THR A 69 11.77 -4.73 7.45
CA THR A 69 13.12 -5.29 7.50
C THR A 69 14.07 -4.59 6.54
N GLN A 70 13.57 -3.70 5.68
CA GLN A 70 14.38 -3.07 4.65
C GLN A 70 13.88 -1.69 4.30
N THR A 71 14.76 -0.92 3.69
CA THR A 71 14.45 0.37 3.07
C THR A 71 14.80 0.29 1.59
N ASP A 72 14.13 1.10 0.77
CA ASP A 72 14.49 1.19 -0.63
C ASP A 72 15.52 2.30 -0.87
N ARG A 73 15.97 2.43 -2.12
CA ARG A 73 16.99 3.44 -2.49
C ARG A 73 16.48 4.88 -2.41
N TYR A 74 15.17 5.07 -2.24
CA TYR A 74 14.57 6.40 -2.08
C TYR A 74 14.34 6.77 -0.63
N GLY A 75 14.83 5.96 0.30
CA GLY A 75 14.67 6.20 1.74
C GLY A 75 13.33 5.79 2.31
N ARG A 76 12.48 5.11 1.55
CA ARG A 76 11.21 4.61 2.05
C ARG A 76 11.43 3.30 2.79
N ILE A 77 10.73 3.13 3.91
CA ILE A 77 10.63 1.84 4.58
C ILE A 77 9.70 0.95 3.76
N ILE A 78 10.12 -0.28 3.50
CA ILE A 78 9.26 -1.29 2.88
C ILE A 78 8.74 -2.18 3.98
N GLY A 79 7.42 -2.20 4.20
CA GLY A 79 6.89 -2.93 5.32
C GLY A 79 5.44 -3.34 5.21
N ARG A 80 5.04 -4.15 6.17
CA ARG A 80 3.65 -4.55 6.38
C ARG A 80 3.02 -3.55 7.32
N VAL A 81 1.87 -3.04 6.94
CA VAL A 81 1.14 -2.03 7.73
C VAL A 81 -0.15 -2.66 8.23
N PHE A 82 -0.34 -2.61 9.54
CA PHE A 82 -1.51 -3.18 10.21
C PHE A 82 -2.29 -2.08 10.91
N THR A 83 -3.61 -2.11 10.76
CA THR A 83 -4.52 -1.27 11.56
C THR A 83 -4.59 -1.78 12.98
N THR A 84 -5.22 -1.01 13.87
CA THR A 84 -5.36 -1.42 15.29
C THR A 84 -6.17 -2.70 15.46
N ASN A 85 -7.07 -3.02 14.52
CA ASN A 85 -7.84 -4.27 14.57
C ASN A 85 -7.18 -5.41 13.77
N GLY A 86 -5.92 -5.23 13.36
CA GLY A 86 -5.15 -6.28 12.73
C GLY A 86 -5.30 -6.44 11.22
N THR A 87 -5.96 -5.49 10.54
CA THR A 87 -6.07 -5.54 9.08
C THR A 87 -4.72 -5.24 8.43
N ASP A 88 -4.24 -6.12 7.57
CA ASP A 88 -3.05 -5.94 6.76
C ASP A 88 -3.41 -5.09 5.54
N ALA A 89 -2.79 -3.93 5.39
CA ALA A 89 -3.13 -2.98 4.33
C ALA A 89 -2.82 -3.52 2.93
N SER A 90 -1.70 -4.23 2.74
CA SER A 90 -1.39 -4.85 1.45
C SER A 90 -2.46 -5.86 1.05
N ARG A 91 -2.87 -6.68 1.99
CA ARG A 91 -3.91 -7.67 1.81
C ARG A 91 -5.25 -7.04 1.46
N PHE A 92 -5.62 -5.98 2.18
CA PHE A 92 -6.83 -5.21 1.91
C PHE A 92 -6.84 -4.65 0.49
N MET A 93 -5.72 -4.10 0.03
CA MET A 93 -5.62 -3.51 -1.30
C MET A 93 -5.76 -4.56 -2.41
N VAL A 94 -5.15 -5.72 -2.24
CA VAL A 94 -5.30 -6.82 -3.20
C VAL A 94 -6.73 -7.36 -3.21
N GLN A 95 -7.30 -7.59 -2.05
CA GLN A 95 -8.64 -8.14 -1.91
C GLN A 95 -9.72 -7.25 -2.50
N SER A 96 -9.57 -5.93 -2.34
CA SER A 96 -10.52 -4.95 -2.89
C SER A 96 -10.32 -4.67 -4.38
N GLY A 97 -9.31 -5.25 -5.00
CA GLY A 97 -8.98 -4.98 -6.40
C GLY A 97 -8.37 -3.62 -6.62
N ALA A 98 -7.72 -3.05 -5.60
CA ALA A 98 -7.14 -1.72 -5.65
C ALA A 98 -5.65 -1.71 -5.98
N ALA A 99 -4.99 -2.87 -5.91
CA ALA A 99 -3.58 -3.01 -6.22
C ALA A 99 -3.30 -4.40 -6.79
N TRP A 100 -2.19 -4.48 -7.53
CA TRP A 100 -1.66 -5.73 -8.06
C TRP A 100 -0.72 -6.35 -7.04
N VAL A 101 -0.68 -7.69 -6.98
CA VAL A 101 0.45 -8.38 -6.36
C VAL A 101 1.69 -8.07 -7.20
N TYR A 102 2.75 -7.58 -6.56
CA TYR A 102 4.00 -7.29 -7.26
C TYR A 102 4.84 -8.57 -7.30
N GLU A 103 4.59 -9.40 -8.27
CA GLU A 103 5.15 -10.76 -8.34
C GLU A 103 6.67 -10.80 -8.18
N ARG A 104 7.36 -9.85 -8.78
CA ARG A 104 8.83 -9.79 -8.72
C ARG A 104 9.37 -9.69 -7.28
N TYR A 105 8.63 -9.03 -6.40
CA TYR A 105 9.08 -8.75 -5.03
C TYR A 105 8.19 -9.38 -3.97
N ASN A 106 7.11 -10.05 -4.38
CA ASN A 106 6.17 -10.61 -3.42
C ASN A 106 6.75 -11.79 -2.68
N VAL A 107 6.64 -11.76 -1.35
CA VAL A 107 7.05 -12.85 -0.46
C VAL A 107 5.87 -13.42 0.34
N ASP A 108 4.65 -12.96 0.07
CA ASP A 108 3.43 -13.47 0.72
C ASP A 108 2.72 -14.44 -0.21
N GLU A 109 2.81 -15.72 0.11
CA GLU A 109 2.27 -16.80 -0.72
C GLU A 109 0.73 -16.78 -0.81
N SER A 110 0.05 -16.08 0.09
CA SER A 110 -1.42 -16.01 0.11
C SER A 110 -1.99 -14.95 -0.83
N LEU A 111 -1.19 -13.96 -1.25
CA LEU A 111 -1.69 -12.85 -2.05
C LEU A 111 -2.11 -13.23 -3.47
N PRO A 112 -1.40 -14.11 -4.19
CA PRO A 112 -1.83 -14.48 -5.54
C PRO A 112 -3.24 -15.08 -5.60
N ALA A 113 -3.64 -15.87 -4.61
CA ALA A 113 -4.99 -16.42 -4.56
C ALA A 113 -6.04 -15.34 -4.31
N LEU A 114 -5.73 -14.35 -3.45
CA LEU A 114 -6.61 -13.21 -3.22
C LEU A 114 -6.78 -12.37 -4.48
N GLN A 115 -5.70 -12.17 -5.23
CA GLN A 115 -5.77 -11.44 -6.50
C GLN A 115 -6.65 -12.18 -7.49
N ARG A 116 -6.50 -13.49 -7.63
CA ARG A 116 -7.35 -14.28 -8.52
C ARG A 116 -8.82 -14.16 -8.16
N GLU A 117 -9.15 -14.19 -6.88
CA GLU A 117 -10.51 -13.99 -6.40
C GLU A 117 -11.05 -12.61 -6.78
N ALA A 118 -10.27 -11.56 -6.57
CA ALA A 118 -10.66 -10.20 -6.97
C ALA A 118 -10.87 -10.10 -8.49
N GLN A 119 -10.01 -10.76 -9.27
CA GLN A 119 -10.12 -10.81 -10.73
C GLN A 119 -11.42 -11.52 -11.17
N GLU A 120 -11.72 -12.66 -10.60
CA GLU A 120 -12.93 -13.43 -10.91
C GLU A 120 -14.19 -12.65 -10.59
N GLN A 121 -14.17 -11.89 -9.50
CA GLN A 121 -15.31 -11.08 -9.08
C GLN A 121 -15.31 -9.69 -9.71
N LYS A 122 -14.33 -9.38 -10.56
CA LYS A 122 -14.20 -8.08 -11.24
C LYS A 122 -14.23 -6.90 -10.29
N ARG A 123 -13.57 -7.04 -9.14
CA ARG A 123 -13.47 -5.97 -8.15
C ARG A 123 -12.52 -4.89 -8.61
N GLY A 124 -12.89 -3.63 -8.38
CA GLY A 124 -12.02 -2.49 -8.62
C GLY A 124 -11.43 -2.46 -10.01
N LEU A 125 -10.10 -2.44 -10.10
CA LEU A 125 -9.38 -2.39 -11.38
C LEU A 125 -9.67 -3.58 -12.29
N TRP A 126 -10.12 -4.71 -11.73
CA TRP A 126 -10.43 -5.90 -12.50
C TRP A 126 -11.78 -5.82 -13.23
N ALA A 127 -12.54 -4.75 -13.01
CA ALA A 127 -13.72 -4.43 -13.83
C ALA A 127 -13.33 -3.90 -15.21
N ASP A 128 -12.10 -3.40 -15.38
CA ASP A 128 -11.56 -2.99 -16.67
C ASP A 128 -11.28 -4.25 -17.51
N ALA A 129 -11.66 -4.21 -18.78
CA ALA A 129 -11.43 -5.31 -19.71
C ALA A 129 -9.94 -5.58 -19.96
N ASN A 130 -9.10 -4.54 -19.88
CA ASN A 130 -7.68 -4.60 -20.19
C ASN A 130 -6.85 -3.86 -19.15
N PRO A 131 -6.81 -4.34 -17.91
CA PRO A 131 -6.04 -3.66 -16.87
C PRO A 131 -4.55 -3.73 -17.18
N VAL A 132 -3.85 -2.60 -16.98
CA VAL A 132 -2.40 -2.51 -17.22
C VAL A 132 -1.68 -2.51 -15.88
N PRO A 133 -0.74 -3.44 -15.66
CA PRO A 133 0.03 -3.43 -14.41
C PRO A 133 0.80 -2.12 -14.25
N PRO A 134 0.94 -1.62 -13.01
CA PRO A 134 1.65 -0.35 -12.79
C PRO A 134 3.09 -0.37 -13.31
N TRP A 135 3.79 -1.49 -13.19
CA TRP A 135 5.17 -1.60 -13.68
C TRP A 135 5.26 -1.50 -15.21
N GLU A 136 4.23 -1.90 -15.96
CA GLU A 136 4.16 -1.70 -17.41
C GLU A 136 3.75 -0.27 -17.74
N TRP A 137 2.82 0.29 -17.00
CA TRP A 137 2.38 1.67 -17.18
C TRP A 137 3.57 2.64 -17.08
N ARG A 138 4.44 2.44 -16.07
CA ARG A 138 5.63 3.28 -15.87
C ARG A 138 6.59 3.20 -17.05
N ILE A 139 6.71 2.06 -17.70
CA ILE A 139 7.56 1.90 -18.88
C ILE A 139 6.98 2.62 -20.09
N ARG A 140 5.65 2.60 -20.26
CA ARG A 140 4.97 3.21 -21.42
C ARG A 140 4.81 4.73 -21.32
N ASN A 141 4.91 5.27 -20.12
CA ASN A 141 4.58 6.69 -19.88
C ASN A 141 5.67 7.47 -19.14
#